data_4ad6f5018451efa2379d16dcdc4028e0
#
_entry.id   4ad6f5018451efa2379d16dcdc4028e0
#
_cell.length_a   1.000
_cell.length_b   1.000
_cell.length_c   1.000
_cell.angle_alpha   90.00
_cell.angle_beta   90.00
_cell.angle_gamma   90.00
#
_symmetry.space_group_name_H-M   'P 1'
#
loop_
_entity.id
_entity.type
_entity.pdbx_description
1 polymer ?
#
loop_
_entity_poly.entity_id
_entity_poly.type
_entity_poly.pdbx_seq_one_letter_code
_entity_poly.pdbx_strand_id
1 'polypeptide(L)'
;MTRLPDPVPATDALPQAGRRTFLTRAGTGAGALAAGALLAGNATAQPQRDHAPASAGAPGAGPFWPDGIRLVISISMQFEAGGQPPKGTDSPFPKIDFPASMPSDPATNTWFAYGYREGIPRMLDLWDRHGVKVTSHMIGEAVQRHPELAREIVARGHEAAGHGPRWSSQYAMTRAQERAFLSESVTMVEAVTGQRPVGYNCNWLRRGPNTLSLLQELGYLYHIDDLSRDEPFIEQVNGRDFVVVPYTLRNNDILLVEGRNYSPSAFLEQIKLDFDQLYEEAGTRRRMMSISAHDRISGTPQMVRAWDAFLRYAKQHPGVAFLRKDEIARYTAASPLSVREQETI
;
A
#
# COMPACT_ATOMS: atom_id res chain seq x y z
N MET A 1 11.76 4.23 63.54
CA MET A 1 10.90 3.03 63.46
C MET A 1 9.51 3.50 63.07
N THR A 2 9.24 3.65 61.80
CA THR A 2 7.96 4.07 61.24
C THR A 2 7.30 2.82 60.62
N ARG A 3 6.14 2.45 61.12
CA ARG A 3 5.35 1.29 60.69
C ARG A 3 4.87 1.48 59.25
N LEU A 4 5.01 0.42 58.44
CA LEU A 4 4.38 0.28 57.15
C LEU A 4 2.86 0.05 57.32
N PRO A 5 1.99 0.57 56.46
CA PRO A 5 0.57 0.30 56.51
C PRO A 5 0.24 -1.12 55.99
N ASP A 6 -0.84 -1.67 56.58
CA ASP A 6 -1.35 -3.01 56.32
C ASP A 6 -1.88 -3.17 54.88
N PRO A 7 -1.87 -4.39 54.31
CA PRO A 7 -2.34 -4.65 52.94
C PRO A 7 -3.87 -4.56 52.85
N VAL A 8 -4.34 -3.91 51.78
CA VAL A 8 -5.75 -3.82 51.42
C VAL A 8 -6.24 -5.20 50.90
N PRO A 9 -7.44 -5.67 51.34
CA PRO A 9 -7.96 -6.94 50.88
C PRO A 9 -8.36 -6.90 49.40
N ALA A 10 -8.04 -7.98 48.68
CA ALA A 10 -8.45 -8.20 47.32
C ALA A 10 -9.97 -8.42 47.25
N THR A 11 -10.67 -7.57 46.53
CA THR A 11 -12.06 -7.78 46.16
C THR A 11 -12.22 -7.71 44.65
N ASP A 12 -12.87 -8.75 44.18
CA ASP A 12 -13.69 -8.91 42.99
C ASP A 12 -13.01 -9.19 41.63
N ALA A 13 -13.28 -10.41 41.21
CA ALA A 13 -13.06 -10.98 39.90
C ALA A 13 -13.81 -10.18 38.82
N LEU A 14 -13.07 -9.80 37.77
CA LEU A 14 -13.64 -9.26 36.56
C LEU A 14 -14.49 -10.34 35.85
N PRO A 15 -15.64 -10.00 35.27
CA PRO A 15 -16.46 -10.96 34.53
C PRO A 15 -15.74 -11.37 33.22
N GLN A 16 -15.63 -12.66 33.02
CA GLN A 16 -15.14 -13.25 31.76
C GLN A 16 -16.11 -12.88 30.63
N ALA A 17 -15.61 -12.15 29.65
CA ALA A 17 -16.33 -11.91 28.40
C ALA A 17 -16.54 -13.23 27.66
N GLY A 18 -17.82 -13.57 27.43
CA GLY A 18 -18.26 -14.82 26.84
C GLY A 18 -17.71 -15.08 25.45
N ARG A 19 -17.21 -16.29 25.27
CA ARG A 19 -16.91 -16.89 23.98
C ARG A 19 -18.20 -16.94 23.14
N ARG A 20 -18.28 -16.22 22.05
CA ARG A 20 -19.32 -16.39 21.06
C ARG A 20 -19.05 -17.68 20.27
N THR A 21 -19.79 -18.71 20.61
CA THR A 21 -19.86 -19.98 19.89
C THR A 21 -20.61 -19.76 18.58
N PHE A 22 -19.97 -19.93 17.46
CA PHE A 22 -20.64 -20.04 16.17
C PHE A 22 -21.27 -21.46 16.09
N LEU A 23 -22.59 -21.54 16.17
CA LEU A 23 -23.36 -22.77 15.94
C LEU A 23 -23.39 -23.05 14.42
N THR A 24 -22.66 -24.07 14.01
CA THR A 24 -22.88 -24.76 12.74
C THR A 24 -24.19 -25.57 12.85
N ARG A 25 -25.21 -25.18 12.12
CA ARG A 25 -26.39 -26.00 11.88
C ARG A 25 -26.07 -27.03 10.81
N ALA A 26 -25.81 -28.26 11.22
CA ALA A 26 -25.91 -29.42 10.36
C ALA A 26 -27.39 -29.79 10.24
N GLY A 27 -27.94 -29.63 9.05
CA GLY A 27 -29.26 -30.12 8.70
C GLY A 27 -29.14 -31.53 8.11
N THR A 28 -29.49 -32.55 8.88
CA THR A 28 -29.75 -33.88 8.37
C THR A 28 -31.15 -33.93 7.77
N GLY A 29 -31.24 -34.15 6.47
CA GLY A 29 -32.46 -34.46 5.74
C GLY A 29 -32.27 -35.76 4.97
N ALA A 30 -32.77 -36.85 5.50
CA ALA A 30 -32.87 -38.12 4.79
C ALA A 30 -34.17 -38.16 3.96
N GLY A 31 -34.10 -38.76 2.80
CA GLY A 31 -35.25 -39.49 2.25
C GLY A 31 -35.78 -39.02 0.91
N ALA A 32 -35.65 -39.86 -0.03
CA ALA A 32 -36.60 -40.50 -0.93
C ALA A 32 -36.11 -40.57 -2.37
N LEU A 33 -35.80 -41.75 -2.78
CA LEU A 33 -35.66 -42.19 -4.18
C LEU A 33 -37.05 -42.10 -4.86
N ALA A 34 -37.12 -41.35 -5.96
CA ALA A 34 -38.17 -41.52 -6.95
C ALA A 34 -37.55 -41.55 -8.34
N ALA A 35 -37.67 -42.70 -8.98
CA ALA A 35 -37.33 -42.92 -10.37
C ALA A 35 -38.34 -42.14 -11.26
N GLY A 36 -37.88 -41.35 -12.20
CA GLY A 36 -38.70 -40.65 -13.14
C GLY A 36 -37.99 -40.46 -14.47
N ALA A 37 -38.59 -40.92 -15.48
CA ALA A 37 -38.25 -41.18 -16.88
C ALA A 37 -37.41 -40.11 -17.59
N LEU A 38 -36.55 -40.59 -18.50
CA LEU A 38 -35.89 -39.88 -19.56
C LEU A 38 -36.87 -39.11 -20.45
N LEU A 39 -36.74 -37.83 -20.53
CA LEU A 39 -37.14 -37.04 -21.72
C LEU A 39 -35.87 -36.36 -22.25
N ALA A 40 -35.42 -36.85 -23.42
CA ALA A 40 -34.37 -36.18 -24.19
C ALA A 40 -34.92 -34.85 -24.73
N GLY A 41 -34.57 -33.76 -24.04
CA GLY A 41 -34.74 -32.43 -24.54
C GLY A 41 -33.46 -32.02 -25.26
N ASN A 42 -33.54 -31.74 -26.57
CA ASN A 42 -32.51 -31.10 -27.32
C ASN A 42 -32.12 -29.76 -26.70
N ALA A 43 -31.09 -29.75 -25.87
CA ALA A 43 -30.42 -28.52 -25.50
C ALA A 43 -29.60 -28.04 -26.70
N THR A 44 -30.13 -27.07 -27.42
CA THR A 44 -29.35 -26.28 -28.38
C THR A 44 -28.21 -25.65 -27.55
N ALA A 45 -27.01 -26.13 -27.79
CA ALA A 45 -25.81 -25.52 -27.26
C ALA A 45 -25.79 -24.06 -27.75
N GLN A 46 -26.00 -23.12 -26.81
CA GLN A 46 -25.67 -21.73 -27.08
C GLN A 46 -24.16 -21.70 -27.37
N PRO A 47 -23.73 -21.00 -28.43
CA PRO A 47 -22.32 -20.84 -28.70
C PRO A 47 -21.72 -20.18 -27.45
N GLN A 48 -20.77 -20.89 -26.81
CA GLN A 48 -19.86 -20.30 -25.86
C GLN A 48 -19.29 -19.06 -26.57
N ARG A 49 -19.65 -17.88 -26.08
CA ARG A 49 -18.95 -16.67 -26.50
C ARG A 49 -17.51 -16.87 -26.00
N ASP A 50 -16.64 -17.21 -26.92
CA ASP A 50 -15.22 -17.06 -26.71
C ASP A 50 -15.03 -15.59 -26.29
N HIS A 51 -14.89 -15.36 -25.00
CA HIS A 51 -14.30 -14.15 -24.51
C HIS A 51 -12.85 -14.22 -24.95
N ALA A 52 -12.61 -13.77 -26.18
CA ALA A 52 -11.28 -13.36 -26.55
C ALA A 52 -10.83 -12.43 -25.41
N PRO A 53 -9.70 -12.69 -24.75
CA PRO A 53 -9.20 -11.76 -23.77
C PRO A 53 -9.12 -10.43 -24.50
N ALA A 54 -9.80 -9.39 -23.95
CA ALA A 54 -9.65 -8.05 -24.43
C ALA A 54 -8.17 -7.87 -24.66
N SER A 55 -7.75 -7.53 -25.87
CA SER A 55 -6.36 -7.41 -26.23
C SER A 55 -5.77 -6.27 -25.40
N ALA A 56 -5.40 -6.56 -24.17
CA ALA A 56 -4.35 -5.86 -23.49
C ALA A 56 -3.21 -5.88 -24.47
N GLY A 57 -2.86 -4.73 -25.06
CA GLY A 57 -2.01 -4.63 -26.24
C GLY A 57 -0.95 -5.71 -26.21
N ALA A 58 -0.87 -6.51 -27.27
CA ALA A 58 -0.07 -7.72 -27.29
C ALA A 58 1.28 -7.41 -26.67
N PRO A 59 1.79 -8.22 -25.72
CA PRO A 59 3.09 -7.96 -25.11
C PRO A 59 4.07 -7.80 -26.26
N GLY A 60 4.71 -6.63 -26.34
CA GLY A 60 5.70 -6.38 -27.39
C GLY A 60 6.69 -7.52 -27.37
N ALA A 61 7.09 -8.02 -28.55
CA ALA A 61 8.10 -9.05 -28.66
C ALA A 61 9.39 -8.52 -28.02
N GLY A 62 9.80 -9.10 -26.87
CA GLY A 62 11.01 -8.71 -26.14
C GLY A 62 10.74 -8.27 -24.69
N PRO A 63 11.80 -8.13 -23.90
CA PRO A 63 11.68 -7.73 -22.51
C PRO A 63 11.17 -6.29 -22.41
N PHE A 64 10.15 -6.07 -21.59
CA PHE A 64 9.64 -4.73 -21.31
C PHE A 64 10.64 -3.87 -20.51
N TRP A 65 11.32 -4.49 -19.58
CA TRP A 65 12.33 -3.85 -18.74
C TRP A 65 13.72 -3.86 -19.37
N PRO A 66 14.59 -2.87 -19.13
CA PRO A 66 15.93 -2.81 -19.70
C PRO A 66 16.87 -3.86 -19.07
N ASP A 67 18.03 -4.03 -19.69
CA ASP A 67 19.21 -4.72 -19.12
C ASP A 67 18.97 -6.16 -18.62
N GLY A 68 18.06 -6.89 -19.24
CA GLY A 68 17.76 -8.28 -18.88
C GLY A 68 16.91 -8.41 -17.60
N ILE A 69 16.36 -7.30 -17.09
CA ILE A 69 15.41 -7.33 -15.98
C ILE A 69 14.14 -8.07 -16.43
N ARG A 70 13.74 -9.06 -15.66
CA ARG A 70 12.54 -9.86 -15.86
C ARG A 70 11.35 -9.33 -15.06
N LEU A 71 11.55 -9.09 -13.75
CA LEU A 71 10.54 -8.60 -12.83
C LEU A 71 11.06 -7.41 -12.03
N VAL A 72 10.30 -6.34 -12.01
CA VAL A 72 10.57 -5.19 -11.15
C VAL A 72 9.75 -5.29 -9.87
N ILE A 73 10.39 -5.10 -8.72
CA ILE A 73 9.73 -4.95 -7.43
C ILE A 73 9.83 -3.49 -7.00
N SER A 74 8.70 -2.88 -6.66
CA SER A 74 8.60 -1.53 -6.16
C SER A 74 8.02 -1.51 -4.75
N ILE A 75 8.75 -0.91 -3.82
CA ILE A 75 8.34 -0.80 -2.42
C ILE A 75 7.91 0.63 -2.14
N SER A 76 6.68 0.78 -1.63
CA SER A 76 6.17 2.04 -1.07
C SER A 76 6.45 2.06 0.43
N MET A 77 7.33 2.93 0.88
CA MET A 77 7.52 3.20 2.30
C MET A 77 6.64 4.38 2.70
N GLN A 78 5.68 4.18 3.58
CA GLN A 78 4.74 5.22 4.00
C GLN A 78 5.30 5.97 5.20
N PHE A 79 5.65 7.26 5.00
CA PHE A 79 6.05 8.17 6.08
C PHE A 79 4.86 9.01 6.53
N GLU A 80 4.03 8.44 7.36
CA GLU A 80 2.76 8.98 7.83
C GLU A 80 2.81 9.46 9.28
N ALA A 81 3.60 8.80 10.09
CA ALA A 81 3.70 9.04 11.52
C ALA A 81 4.18 10.47 11.82
N GLY A 82 3.39 11.19 12.59
CA GLY A 82 3.56 12.62 12.83
C GLY A 82 2.60 13.50 12.04
N GLY A 83 1.98 12.98 10.96
CA GLY A 83 0.95 13.69 10.17
C GLY A 83 -0.48 13.40 10.58
N GLN A 84 -0.72 12.48 11.53
CA GLN A 84 -2.07 12.12 11.98
C GLN A 84 -2.70 13.21 12.85
N PRO A 85 -4.05 13.34 12.84
CA PRO A 85 -4.77 14.17 13.79
C PRO A 85 -4.48 13.77 15.23
N PRO A 86 -4.57 14.71 16.19
CA PRO A 86 -4.30 14.44 17.62
C PRO A 86 -5.21 13.36 18.23
N LYS A 87 -6.43 13.20 17.69
CA LYS A 87 -7.42 12.18 18.07
C LYS A 87 -8.34 11.83 16.90
N GLY A 88 -9.02 10.69 17.01
CA GLY A 88 -9.99 10.21 16.03
C GLY A 88 -9.37 9.51 14.81
N THR A 89 -8.06 9.26 14.81
CA THR A 89 -7.36 8.48 13.79
C THR A 89 -7.60 7.00 14.05
N ASP A 90 -7.80 6.22 12.98
CA ASP A 90 -7.89 4.76 13.09
C ASP A 90 -6.58 4.19 13.63
N SER A 91 -6.73 3.26 14.59
CA SER A 91 -5.62 2.60 15.29
C SER A 91 -6.07 1.21 15.76
N PRO A 92 -5.15 0.33 16.19
CA PRO A 92 -5.52 -0.99 16.72
C PRO A 92 -6.26 -0.94 18.06
N PHE A 93 -6.36 0.24 18.70
CA PHE A 93 -7.07 0.39 19.97
C PHE A 93 -8.58 0.45 19.75
N PRO A 94 -9.38 -0.04 20.73
CA PRO A 94 -10.82 0.12 20.71
C PRO A 94 -11.22 1.60 20.59
N LYS A 95 -12.22 1.90 19.76
CA LYS A 95 -12.77 3.25 19.66
C LYS A 95 -13.44 3.63 20.97
N ILE A 96 -13.12 4.82 21.46
CA ILE A 96 -13.74 5.41 22.66
C ILE A 96 -14.17 6.84 22.36
N ASP A 97 -15.18 7.31 23.08
CA ASP A 97 -15.61 8.69 23.03
C ASP A 97 -14.72 9.54 23.95
N PHE A 98 -13.86 10.36 23.36
CA PHE A 98 -12.99 11.24 24.13
C PHE A 98 -13.76 12.46 24.63
N PRO A 99 -13.69 12.78 25.95
CA PRO A 99 -14.25 14.03 26.47
C PRO A 99 -13.66 15.24 25.74
N ALA A 100 -14.43 16.31 25.61
CA ALA A 100 -13.97 17.54 24.95
C ALA A 100 -12.72 18.14 25.63
N SER A 101 -12.57 17.91 26.94
CA SER A 101 -11.39 18.33 27.74
C SER A 101 -10.12 17.56 27.39
N MET A 102 -10.21 16.41 26.68
CA MET A 102 -9.06 15.61 26.30
C MET A 102 -8.60 16.02 24.90
N PRO A 103 -7.47 16.73 24.76
CA PRO A 103 -7.06 17.32 23.48
C PRO A 103 -6.49 16.28 22.49
N SER A 104 -6.06 15.11 22.99
CA SER A 104 -5.40 14.10 22.18
C SER A 104 -5.68 12.69 22.66
N ASP A 105 -5.38 11.69 21.83
CA ASP A 105 -5.33 10.27 22.16
C ASP A 105 -3.86 9.84 22.35
N PRO A 106 -3.34 9.78 23.61
CA PRO A 106 -1.94 9.43 23.85
C PRO A 106 -1.58 8.02 23.38
N ALA A 107 -2.49 7.04 23.49
CA ALA A 107 -2.23 5.66 23.09
C ALA A 107 -2.00 5.55 21.59
N THR A 108 -2.94 6.06 20.78
CA THR A 108 -2.81 6.12 19.33
C THR A 108 -1.58 6.95 18.92
N ASN A 109 -1.34 8.11 19.54
CA ASN A 109 -0.21 8.95 19.16
C ASN A 109 1.15 8.31 19.48
N THR A 110 1.28 7.53 20.55
CA THR A 110 2.53 6.78 20.83
C THR A 110 2.73 5.62 19.87
N TRP A 111 1.66 4.95 19.43
CA TRP A 111 1.73 3.93 18.41
C TRP A 111 2.21 4.51 17.07
N PHE A 112 1.69 5.66 16.64
CA PHE A 112 2.23 6.38 15.49
C PHE A 112 3.68 6.80 15.68
N ALA A 113 4.03 7.33 16.87
CA ALA A 113 5.37 7.80 17.16
C ALA A 113 6.45 6.72 17.01
N TYR A 114 6.09 5.46 17.17
CA TYR A 114 6.98 4.33 16.88
C TYR A 114 7.53 4.38 15.45
N GLY A 115 6.70 4.79 14.48
CA GLY A 115 7.08 4.87 13.07
C GLY A 115 8.31 5.74 12.83
N TYR A 116 8.30 6.98 13.32
CA TYR A 116 9.44 7.89 13.12
C TYR A 116 10.59 7.70 14.12
N ARG A 117 10.32 7.09 15.30
CA ARG A 117 11.37 6.87 16.31
C ARG A 117 12.19 5.62 16.05
N GLU A 118 11.53 4.54 15.68
CA GLU A 118 12.13 3.21 15.54
C GLU A 118 11.94 2.62 14.14
N GLY A 119 10.75 2.81 13.57
CA GLY A 119 10.32 2.10 12.37
C GLY A 119 11.12 2.50 11.14
N ILE A 120 11.07 3.75 10.74
CA ILE A 120 11.79 4.25 9.55
C ILE A 120 13.29 4.04 9.69
N PRO A 121 13.97 4.42 10.79
CA PRO A 121 15.40 4.16 10.94
C PRO A 121 15.77 2.68 10.71
N ARG A 122 15.01 1.76 11.30
CA ARG A 122 15.24 0.32 11.15
C ARG A 122 14.98 -0.18 9.71
N MET A 123 13.97 0.36 9.04
CA MET A 123 13.72 0.05 7.64
C MET A 123 14.83 0.59 6.72
N LEU A 124 15.31 1.80 6.94
CA LEU A 124 16.41 2.38 6.17
C LEU A 124 17.68 1.54 6.27
N ASP A 125 18.02 1.06 7.48
CA ASP A 125 19.16 0.16 7.68
C ASP A 125 18.96 -1.20 7.00
N LEU A 126 17.73 -1.68 6.90
CA LEU A 126 17.40 -2.88 6.15
C LEU A 126 17.59 -2.66 4.63
N TRP A 127 17.03 -1.56 4.10
CA TRP A 127 17.14 -1.26 2.68
C TRP A 127 18.61 -1.09 2.25
N ASP A 128 19.41 -0.38 3.03
CA ASP A 128 20.85 -0.21 2.76
C ASP A 128 21.61 -1.53 2.80
N ARG A 129 21.35 -2.38 3.79
CA ARG A 129 21.95 -3.72 3.90
C ARG A 129 21.71 -4.58 2.67
N HIS A 130 20.56 -4.40 2.04
CA HIS A 130 20.20 -5.08 0.80
C HIS A 130 20.48 -4.27 -0.47
N GLY A 131 21.00 -3.05 -0.39
CA GLY A 131 21.20 -2.18 -1.55
C GLY A 131 19.90 -1.92 -2.32
N VAL A 132 18.77 -1.83 -1.60
CA VAL A 132 17.44 -1.56 -2.18
C VAL A 132 17.10 -0.10 -1.98
N LYS A 133 16.56 0.54 -3.03
CA LYS A 133 16.00 1.89 -2.93
C LYS A 133 14.48 1.82 -3.09
N VAL A 134 13.78 2.63 -2.29
CA VAL A 134 12.33 2.62 -2.19
C VAL A 134 11.77 4.01 -2.48
N THR A 135 10.48 4.09 -2.75
CA THR A 135 9.75 5.35 -2.80
C THR A 135 9.11 5.61 -1.44
N SER A 136 9.46 6.72 -0.80
CA SER A 136 8.83 7.16 0.43
C SER A 136 7.67 8.13 0.10
N HIS A 137 6.45 7.71 0.39
CA HIS A 137 5.26 8.57 0.32
C HIS A 137 5.16 9.35 1.61
N MET A 138 5.30 10.67 1.52
CA MET A 138 5.49 11.54 2.68
C MET A 138 4.30 12.46 2.89
N ILE A 139 3.73 12.43 4.10
CA ILE A 139 2.79 13.45 4.56
C ILE A 139 3.57 14.71 4.95
N GLY A 140 3.18 15.86 4.41
CA GLY A 140 3.89 17.14 4.63
C GLY A 140 4.09 17.50 6.10
N GLU A 141 3.05 17.36 6.94
CA GLU A 141 3.16 17.61 8.39
C GLU A 141 4.13 16.64 9.09
N ALA A 142 4.21 15.38 8.67
CA ALA A 142 5.19 14.43 9.22
C ALA A 142 6.62 14.87 8.86
N VAL A 143 6.84 15.28 7.62
CA VAL A 143 8.13 15.81 7.13
C VAL A 143 8.56 17.05 7.91
N GLN A 144 7.65 18.00 8.14
CA GLN A 144 7.96 19.23 8.89
C GLN A 144 8.25 18.97 10.37
N ARG A 145 7.58 18.00 10.99
CA ARG A 145 7.81 17.62 12.39
C ARG A 145 9.09 16.82 12.59
N HIS A 146 9.53 16.08 11.57
CA HIS A 146 10.71 15.21 11.61
C HIS A 146 11.64 15.47 10.42
N PRO A 147 12.14 16.71 10.25
CA PRO A 147 12.87 17.13 9.05
C PRO A 147 14.18 16.38 8.85
N GLU A 148 14.88 16.01 9.92
CA GLU A 148 16.14 15.27 9.83
C GLU A 148 15.90 13.88 9.23
N LEU A 149 14.83 13.20 9.64
CA LEU A 149 14.46 11.89 9.12
C LEU A 149 14.10 11.96 7.63
N ALA A 150 13.34 12.98 7.22
CA ALA A 150 12.98 13.18 5.82
C ALA A 150 14.21 13.43 4.94
N ARG A 151 15.18 14.23 5.43
CA ARG A 151 16.46 14.45 4.74
C ARG A 151 17.30 13.18 4.67
N GLU A 152 17.34 12.40 5.74
CA GLU A 152 18.06 11.13 5.78
C GLU A 152 17.51 10.13 4.75
N ILE A 153 16.19 10.01 4.60
CA ILE A 153 15.56 9.17 3.59
C ILE A 153 16.10 9.52 2.19
N VAL A 154 16.08 10.80 1.85
CA VAL A 154 16.57 11.29 0.53
C VAL A 154 18.08 11.13 0.40
N ALA A 155 18.86 11.44 1.44
CA ALA A 155 20.32 11.31 1.43
C ALA A 155 20.77 9.86 1.24
N ARG A 156 19.98 8.87 1.70
CA ARG A 156 20.22 7.45 1.45
C ARG A 156 19.76 7.01 0.05
N GLY A 157 19.29 7.93 -0.81
CA GLY A 157 18.94 7.68 -2.21
C GLY A 157 17.53 7.16 -2.45
N HIS A 158 16.65 7.24 -1.48
CA HIS A 158 15.23 6.95 -1.65
C HIS A 158 14.49 8.13 -2.28
N GLU A 159 13.39 7.86 -2.97
CA GLU A 159 12.54 8.89 -3.55
C GLU A 159 11.64 9.51 -2.49
N ALA A 160 11.48 10.84 -2.50
CA ALA A 160 10.43 11.55 -1.80
C ALA A 160 9.23 11.77 -2.73
N ALA A 161 8.12 11.09 -2.48
CA ALA A 161 6.85 11.25 -3.18
C ALA A 161 5.79 11.90 -2.27
N GLY A 162 4.80 12.58 -2.86
CA GLY A 162 3.75 13.25 -2.11
C GLY A 162 2.68 12.29 -1.57
N HIS A 163 2.19 12.58 -0.35
CA HIS A 163 1.05 11.88 0.25
C HIS A 163 0.07 12.86 0.93
N GLY A 164 -0.07 14.05 0.35
CA GLY A 164 -0.82 15.15 0.92
C GLY A 164 -0.05 15.96 1.97
N PRO A 165 -0.52 17.18 2.28
CA PRO A 165 0.12 18.01 3.30
C PRO A 165 -0.17 17.51 4.71
N ARG A 166 -1.32 16.86 4.93
CA ARG A 166 -1.81 16.31 6.20
C ARG A 166 -2.63 15.06 5.95
N TRP A 167 -2.87 14.28 6.99
CA TRP A 167 -3.72 13.10 6.95
C TRP A 167 -5.19 13.51 6.75
N SER A 168 -5.58 13.71 5.51
CA SER A 168 -6.92 14.19 5.14
C SER A 168 -7.30 13.70 3.76
N SER A 169 -8.59 13.41 3.57
CA SER A 169 -9.11 13.02 2.27
C SER A 169 -9.38 14.24 1.39
N GLN A 170 -9.07 14.12 0.10
CA GLN A 170 -9.23 15.19 -0.89
C GLN A 170 -10.42 14.99 -1.84
N TYR A 171 -11.02 13.80 -1.88
CA TYR A 171 -12.00 13.43 -2.91
C TYR A 171 -13.29 14.30 -2.92
N ALA A 172 -13.61 14.97 -1.81
CA ALA A 172 -14.78 15.85 -1.69
C ALA A 172 -14.41 17.34 -1.82
N MET A 173 -13.15 17.67 -2.08
CA MET A 173 -12.69 19.06 -2.22
C MET A 173 -13.15 19.65 -3.56
N THR A 174 -13.46 20.93 -3.57
CA THR A 174 -13.59 21.68 -4.83
C THR A 174 -12.23 21.71 -5.53
N ARG A 175 -12.21 21.93 -6.86
CA ARG A 175 -10.96 22.01 -7.61
C ARG A 175 -9.96 23.01 -7.01
N ALA A 176 -10.43 24.17 -6.57
CA ALA A 176 -9.56 25.18 -5.98
C ALA A 176 -8.95 24.72 -4.63
N GLN A 177 -9.77 24.08 -3.79
CA GLN A 177 -9.31 23.52 -2.51
C GLN A 177 -8.30 22.39 -2.74
N GLU A 178 -8.60 21.48 -3.66
CA GLU A 178 -7.71 20.35 -3.97
C GLU A 178 -6.39 20.83 -4.59
N ARG A 179 -6.42 21.84 -5.48
CA ARG A 179 -5.21 22.47 -6.02
C ARG A 179 -4.33 23.05 -4.91
N ALA A 180 -4.93 23.78 -3.96
CA ALA A 180 -4.20 24.35 -2.82
C ALA A 180 -3.60 23.24 -1.95
N PHE A 181 -4.37 22.18 -1.66
CA PHE A 181 -3.95 21.01 -0.89
C PHE A 181 -2.74 20.30 -1.53
N LEU A 182 -2.81 20.04 -2.85
CA LEU A 182 -1.72 19.40 -3.57
C LEU A 182 -0.47 20.28 -3.67
N SER A 183 -0.66 21.60 -3.90
CA SER A 183 0.46 22.55 -3.94
C SER A 183 1.16 22.70 -2.58
N GLU A 184 0.39 22.70 -1.50
CA GLU A 184 0.92 22.70 -0.12
C GLU A 184 1.79 21.46 0.12
N SER A 185 1.33 20.27 -0.30
CA SER A 185 2.11 19.02 -0.19
C SER A 185 3.46 19.13 -0.88
N VAL A 186 3.49 19.64 -2.12
CA VAL A 186 4.74 19.87 -2.86
C VAL A 186 5.67 20.78 -2.07
N THR A 187 5.16 21.93 -1.64
CA THR A 187 5.96 22.94 -0.92
C THR A 187 6.56 22.40 0.36
N MET A 188 5.78 21.67 1.16
CA MET A 188 6.24 21.13 2.44
C MET A 188 7.34 20.07 2.27
N VAL A 189 7.18 19.16 1.31
CA VAL A 189 8.19 18.11 1.05
C VAL A 189 9.45 18.70 0.45
N GLU A 190 9.33 19.54 -0.59
CA GLU A 190 10.46 20.13 -1.29
C GLU A 190 11.29 21.05 -0.36
N ALA A 191 10.65 21.87 0.47
CA ALA A 191 11.34 22.78 1.39
C ALA A 191 12.22 22.05 2.41
N VAL A 192 11.83 20.85 2.84
CA VAL A 192 12.58 20.09 3.85
C VAL A 192 13.62 19.18 3.20
N THR A 193 13.25 18.47 2.15
CA THR A 193 14.08 17.43 1.54
C THR A 193 15.00 17.94 0.44
N GLY A 194 14.73 19.12 -0.11
CA GLY A 194 15.38 19.63 -1.32
C GLY A 194 14.98 18.87 -2.59
N GLN A 195 14.09 17.88 -2.50
CA GLN A 195 13.61 17.09 -3.62
C GLN A 195 12.14 17.40 -3.88
N ARG A 196 11.86 17.91 -5.09
CA ARG A 196 10.48 18.09 -5.52
C ARG A 196 9.81 16.75 -5.76
N PRO A 197 8.67 16.44 -5.12
CA PRO A 197 7.96 15.19 -5.36
C PRO A 197 7.41 15.14 -6.79
N VAL A 198 7.67 14.03 -7.47
CA VAL A 198 7.16 13.76 -8.84
C VAL A 198 6.14 12.63 -8.88
N GLY A 199 5.91 11.96 -7.77
CA GLY A 199 4.90 10.91 -7.58
C GLY A 199 3.90 11.29 -6.50
N TYR A 200 2.68 10.78 -6.60
CA TYR A 200 1.62 11.05 -5.65
C TYR A 200 0.84 9.81 -5.25
N ASN A 201 0.42 9.79 -3.99
CA ASN A 201 -0.51 8.84 -3.40
C ASN A 201 -1.63 9.57 -2.65
N CYS A 202 -2.87 9.34 -3.02
CA CYS A 202 -4.02 9.86 -2.29
C CYS A 202 -4.22 9.11 -0.97
N ASN A 203 -4.77 9.80 0.03
CA ASN A 203 -5.22 9.15 1.26
C ASN A 203 -6.24 8.04 0.93
N TRP A 204 -5.95 6.80 1.35
CA TRP A 204 -6.73 5.62 1.02
C TRP A 204 -7.00 5.41 -0.49
N LEU A 205 -6.12 5.86 -1.38
CA LEU A 205 -6.26 5.81 -2.85
C LEU A 205 -7.50 6.54 -3.38
N ARG A 206 -8.13 7.40 -2.56
CA ARG A 206 -9.40 8.03 -2.93
C ARG A 206 -9.16 9.34 -3.65
N ARG A 207 -9.08 9.23 -4.97
CA ARG A 207 -9.02 10.37 -5.88
C ARG A 207 -10.35 11.13 -5.91
N GLY A 208 -10.29 12.44 -6.10
CA GLY A 208 -11.43 13.25 -6.53
C GLY A 208 -11.49 13.38 -8.05
N PRO A 209 -12.56 13.93 -8.61
CA PRO A 209 -12.73 14.08 -10.05
C PRO A 209 -11.70 15.03 -10.69
N ASN A 210 -11.01 15.84 -9.92
CA ASN A 210 -10.00 16.78 -10.40
C ASN A 210 -8.56 16.33 -10.15
N THR A 211 -8.34 15.27 -9.39
CA THR A 211 -7.03 14.89 -8.86
C THR A 211 -6.01 14.73 -9.98
N LEU A 212 -6.27 13.87 -10.96
CA LEU A 212 -5.27 13.55 -11.99
C LEU A 212 -4.92 14.76 -12.85
N SER A 213 -5.91 15.54 -13.25
CA SER A 213 -5.67 16.77 -14.03
C SER A 213 -4.86 17.79 -13.23
N LEU A 214 -5.11 17.93 -11.93
CA LEU A 214 -4.35 18.81 -11.05
C LEU A 214 -2.92 18.31 -10.81
N LEU A 215 -2.72 17.02 -10.65
CA LEU A 215 -1.37 16.43 -10.54
C LEU A 215 -0.54 16.73 -11.79
N GLN A 216 -1.11 16.56 -12.99
CA GLN A 216 -0.44 16.92 -14.24
C GLN A 216 -0.10 18.42 -14.31
N GLU A 217 -1.03 19.32 -13.94
CA GLU A 217 -0.82 20.76 -13.92
C GLU A 217 0.28 21.20 -12.94
N LEU A 218 0.43 20.47 -11.83
CA LEU A 218 1.44 20.72 -10.83
C LEU A 218 2.80 20.06 -11.14
N GLY A 219 2.87 19.35 -12.28
CA GLY A 219 4.12 18.77 -12.78
C GLY A 219 4.50 17.43 -12.15
N TYR A 220 3.53 16.71 -11.57
CA TYR A 220 3.73 15.32 -11.18
C TYR A 220 3.91 14.44 -12.42
N LEU A 221 4.76 13.44 -12.31
CA LEU A 221 5.06 12.49 -13.38
C LEU A 221 4.13 11.28 -13.34
N TYR A 222 3.74 10.85 -12.14
CA TYR A 222 2.95 9.65 -11.93
C TYR A 222 2.08 9.71 -10.68
N HIS A 223 1.09 8.84 -10.62
CA HIS A 223 0.36 8.49 -9.40
C HIS A 223 0.36 6.97 -9.18
N ILE A 224 -0.08 6.55 -7.97
CA ILE A 224 -0.15 5.14 -7.63
C ILE A 224 -1.56 4.66 -7.28
N ASP A 225 -2.55 5.52 -7.39
CA ASP A 225 -3.92 5.29 -6.91
C ASP A 225 -4.73 4.43 -7.89
N ASP A 226 -4.15 3.33 -8.32
CA ASP A 226 -4.75 2.33 -9.20
C ASP A 226 -4.34 0.91 -8.75
N LEU A 227 -5.26 -0.04 -8.87
CA LEU A 227 -5.12 -1.42 -8.44
C LEU A 227 -5.41 -2.42 -9.57
N SER A 228 -5.61 -1.92 -10.79
CA SER A 228 -6.18 -2.69 -11.88
C SER A 228 -5.17 -3.59 -12.61
N ARG A 229 -3.86 -3.33 -12.43
CA ARG A 229 -2.81 -4.01 -13.20
C ARG A 229 -1.61 -4.39 -12.34
N ASP A 230 -0.88 -5.41 -12.81
CA ASP A 230 0.43 -5.83 -12.32
C ASP A 230 1.57 -5.35 -13.24
N GLU A 231 1.38 -4.24 -13.91
CA GLU A 231 2.36 -3.56 -14.74
C GLU A 231 2.12 -2.06 -14.73
N PRO A 232 3.13 -1.21 -14.89
CA PRO A 232 2.93 0.22 -15.05
C PRO A 232 2.36 0.50 -16.45
N PHE A 233 1.54 1.54 -16.55
CA PHE A 233 0.88 1.91 -17.80
C PHE A 233 0.71 3.43 -17.91
N ILE A 234 0.22 3.88 -19.06
CA ILE A 234 -0.07 5.28 -19.32
C ILE A 234 -1.59 5.45 -19.43
N GLU A 235 -2.13 6.34 -18.63
CA GLU A 235 -3.52 6.76 -18.66
C GLU A 235 -3.64 8.10 -19.39
N GLN A 236 -4.70 8.26 -20.21
CA GLN A 236 -4.96 9.51 -20.93
C GLN A 236 -5.82 10.43 -20.07
N VAL A 237 -5.22 11.45 -19.49
CA VAL A 237 -5.91 12.46 -18.67
C VAL A 237 -6.02 13.76 -19.47
N ASN A 238 -7.22 14.17 -19.83
CA ASN A 238 -7.47 15.32 -20.70
C ASN A 238 -6.65 15.30 -22.01
N GLY A 239 -6.51 14.11 -22.62
CA GLY A 239 -5.77 13.92 -23.86
C GLY A 239 -4.25 14.00 -23.73
N ARG A 240 -3.71 13.95 -22.52
CA ARG A 240 -2.26 13.93 -22.24
C ARG A 240 -1.88 12.68 -21.47
N ASP A 241 -0.73 12.12 -21.81
CA ASP A 241 -0.16 10.95 -21.14
C ASP A 241 0.12 11.26 -19.66
N PHE A 242 -0.30 10.36 -18.75
CA PHE A 242 0.03 10.40 -17.34
C PHE A 242 0.37 8.98 -16.88
N VAL A 243 1.48 8.80 -16.17
CA VAL A 243 1.94 7.47 -15.81
C VAL A 243 1.22 6.97 -14.57
N VAL A 244 0.79 5.70 -14.62
CA VAL A 244 0.29 4.96 -13.46
C VAL A 244 1.33 3.91 -13.08
N VAL A 245 1.79 3.96 -11.83
CA VAL A 245 2.60 2.90 -11.22
C VAL A 245 1.72 2.22 -10.18
N PRO A 246 1.04 1.10 -10.53
CA PRO A 246 -0.02 0.56 -9.69
C PRO A 246 0.41 0.24 -8.26
N TYR A 247 -0.49 0.53 -7.32
CA TYR A 247 -0.34 0.20 -5.91
C TYR A 247 -0.76 -1.25 -5.62
N THR A 248 -0.88 -1.61 -4.35
CA THR A 248 -1.31 -2.94 -3.93
C THR A 248 -2.14 -2.90 -2.66
N LEU A 249 -3.18 -3.73 -2.60
CA LEU A 249 -3.87 -4.06 -1.35
C LEU A 249 -3.49 -5.46 -0.85
N ARG A 250 -3.14 -6.37 -1.76
CA ARG A 250 -2.82 -7.76 -1.41
C ARG A 250 -1.45 -7.93 -0.75
N ASN A 251 -0.52 -6.97 -0.96
CA ASN A 251 0.81 -6.93 -0.35
C ASN A 251 0.98 -5.66 0.51
N ASN A 252 -0.07 -5.22 1.16
CA ASN A 252 -0.10 -4.04 1.99
C ASN A 252 -0.12 -4.44 3.46
N ASP A 253 0.91 -4.08 4.22
CA ASP A 253 1.09 -4.49 5.61
C ASP A 253 -0.02 -3.99 6.53
N ILE A 254 -0.57 -2.77 6.34
CA ILE A 254 -1.66 -2.28 7.18
C ILE A 254 -2.93 -3.13 6.99
N LEU A 255 -3.21 -3.59 5.77
CA LEU A 255 -4.37 -4.43 5.51
C LEU A 255 -4.16 -5.88 5.95
N LEU A 256 -2.94 -6.40 5.82
CA LEU A 256 -2.65 -7.78 6.17
C LEU A 256 -2.42 -7.93 7.68
N VAL A 257 -1.55 -7.12 8.26
CA VAL A 257 -1.16 -7.25 9.67
C VAL A 257 -2.22 -6.64 10.58
N GLU A 258 -2.58 -5.35 10.38
CA GLU A 258 -3.56 -4.69 11.24
C GLU A 258 -5.01 -5.06 10.87
N GLY A 259 -5.32 -5.13 9.59
CA GLY A 259 -6.69 -5.39 9.13
C GLY A 259 -7.12 -6.86 9.21
N ARG A 260 -6.20 -7.80 8.94
CA ARG A 260 -6.47 -9.26 8.88
C ARG A 260 -5.72 -10.05 9.94
N ASN A 261 -5.00 -9.41 10.84
CA ASN A 261 -4.22 -10.03 11.91
C ASN A 261 -3.19 -11.07 11.43
N TYR A 262 -2.54 -10.81 10.30
CA TYR A 262 -1.47 -11.68 9.82
C TYR A 262 -0.26 -11.60 10.75
N SER A 263 0.31 -12.76 11.07
CA SER A 263 1.63 -12.81 11.68
C SER A 263 2.70 -12.39 10.67
N PRO A 264 3.91 -12.00 11.11
CA PRO A 264 5.02 -11.71 10.20
C PRO A 264 5.37 -12.86 9.26
N SER A 265 5.20 -14.11 9.69
CA SER A 265 5.40 -15.30 8.85
C SER A 265 4.29 -15.44 7.80
N ALA A 266 3.03 -15.18 8.14
CA ALA A 266 1.93 -15.20 7.18
C ALA A 266 2.06 -14.07 6.14
N PHE A 267 2.52 -12.87 6.57
CA PHE A 267 2.86 -11.79 5.65
C PHE A 267 3.99 -12.21 4.68
N LEU A 268 5.06 -12.80 5.19
CA LEU A 268 6.17 -13.30 4.37
C LEU A 268 5.71 -14.35 3.36
N GLU A 269 4.89 -15.30 3.78
CA GLU A 269 4.32 -16.31 2.89
C GLU A 269 3.48 -15.70 1.79
N GLN A 270 2.59 -14.77 2.14
CA GLN A 270 1.72 -14.06 1.19
C GLN A 270 2.54 -13.34 0.11
N ILE A 271 3.55 -12.54 0.49
CA ILE A 271 4.33 -11.79 -0.49
C ILE A 271 5.24 -12.69 -1.33
N LYS A 272 5.66 -13.85 -0.83
CA LYS A 272 6.40 -14.85 -1.62
C LYS A 272 5.53 -15.52 -2.66
N LEU A 273 4.30 -15.92 -2.30
CA LEU A 273 3.36 -16.52 -3.26
C LEU A 273 3.01 -15.54 -4.40
N ASP A 274 2.78 -14.26 -4.08
CA ASP A 274 2.54 -13.24 -5.09
C ASP A 274 3.78 -13.03 -5.98
N PHE A 275 4.96 -13.01 -5.38
CA PHE A 275 6.23 -12.91 -6.10
C PHE A 275 6.43 -14.10 -7.07
N ASP A 276 6.22 -15.33 -6.59
CA ASP A 276 6.47 -16.53 -7.38
C ASP A 276 5.58 -16.56 -8.64
N GLN A 277 4.29 -16.21 -8.48
CA GLN A 277 3.37 -16.14 -9.60
C GLN A 277 3.76 -15.03 -10.59
N LEU A 278 4.05 -13.82 -10.11
CA LEU A 278 4.44 -12.71 -10.97
C LEU A 278 5.79 -12.98 -11.66
N TYR A 279 6.73 -13.63 -11.00
CA TYR A 279 8.01 -13.99 -11.58
C TYR A 279 7.85 -15.05 -12.68
N GLU A 280 6.98 -16.04 -12.49
CA GLU A 280 6.63 -17.01 -13.54
C GLU A 280 6.03 -16.31 -14.76
N GLU A 281 4.99 -15.48 -14.56
CA GLU A 281 4.31 -14.74 -15.63
C GLU A 281 5.24 -13.77 -16.35
N ALA A 282 6.22 -13.19 -15.66
CA ALA A 282 7.19 -12.26 -16.23
C ALA A 282 8.09 -12.89 -17.32
N GLY A 283 8.06 -14.21 -17.49
CA GLY A 283 8.67 -14.89 -18.66
C GLY A 283 8.00 -14.59 -19.97
N THR A 284 6.70 -14.26 -19.97
CA THR A 284 5.87 -14.07 -21.17
C THR A 284 5.08 -12.78 -21.19
N ARG A 285 4.98 -12.08 -20.04
CA ARG A 285 4.19 -10.87 -19.86
C ARG A 285 5.00 -9.79 -19.15
N ARG A 286 4.59 -8.54 -19.33
CA ARG A 286 5.09 -7.43 -18.51
C ARG A 286 4.58 -7.59 -17.09
N ARG A 287 5.48 -7.54 -16.11
CA ARG A 287 5.09 -7.66 -14.70
C ARG A 287 5.93 -6.77 -13.82
N MET A 288 5.26 -6.21 -12.82
CA MET A 288 5.87 -5.61 -11.64
C MET A 288 5.14 -6.06 -10.39
N MET A 289 5.85 -6.09 -9.28
CA MET A 289 5.29 -6.35 -7.95
C MET A 289 5.33 -5.08 -7.14
N SER A 290 4.17 -4.65 -6.62
CA SER A 290 4.10 -3.58 -5.62
C SER A 290 3.96 -4.15 -4.23
N ILE A 291 4.70 -3.57 -3.26
CA ILE A 291 4.58 -3.91 -1.84
C ILE A 291 4.53 -2.60 -1.04
N SER A 292 3.68 -2.55 -0.02
CA SER A 292 3.55 -1.37 0.86
C SER A 292 4.03 -1.66 2.27
N ALA A 293 4.83 -0.75 2.82
CA ALA A 293 5.47 -0.82 4.11
C ALA A 293 5.17 0.46 4.93
N HIS A 294 4.27 0.37 5.90
CA HIS A 294 3.97 1.48 6.80
C HIS A 294 5.00 1.55 7.93
N ASP A 295 5.40 2.77 8.23
CA ASP A 295 6.48 3.09 9.18
C ASP A 295 6.34 2.40 10.56
N ARG A 296 5.15 2.39 11.12
CA ARG A 296 4.82 1.83 12.44
C ARG A 296 4.55 0.31 12.45
N ILE A 297 4.41 -0.31 11.27
CA ILE A 297 4.08 -1.74 11.10
C ILE A 297 5.29 -2.50 10.57
N SER A 298 5.71 -2.22 9.34
CA SER A 298 6.87 -2.88 8.71
C SER A 298 8.18 -2.59 9.42
N GLY A 299 8.29 -1.45 10.13
CA GLY A 299 9.45 -1.10 10.94
C GLY A 299 9.56 -1.83 12.28
N THR A 300 8.61 -2.70 12.67
CA THR A 300 8.71 -3.49 13.89
C THR A 300 9.77 -4.59 13.75
N PRO A 301 10.42 -5.04 14.85
CA PRO A 301 11.51 -6.01 14.78
C PRO A 301 11.16 -7.32 14.05
N GLN A 302 9.97 -7.87 14.34
CA GLN A 302 9.51 -9.09 13.69
C GLN A 302 9.20 -8.90 12.20
N MET A 303 8.64 -7.75 11.80
CA MET A 303 8.35 -7.47 10.40
C MET A 303 9.63 -7.24 9.59
N VAL A 304 10.64 -6.56 10.17
CA VAL A 304 11.96 -6.42 9.52
C VAL A 304 12.63 -7.78 9.28
N ARG A 305 12.39 -8.78 10.15
CA ARG A 305 12.85 -10.16 9.88
C ARG A 305 12.13 -10.78 8.68
N ALA A 306 10.82 -10.58 8.56
CA ALA A 306 10.06 -11.05 7.40
C ALA A 306 10.53 -10.37 6.10
N TRP A 307 10.74 -9.06 6.13
CA TRP A 307 11.30 -8.31 5.00
C TRP A 307 12.71 -8.77 4.61
N ASP A 308 13.62 -8.97 5.59
CA ASP A 308 14.97 -9.49 5.33
C ASP A 308 14.91 -10.85 4.62
N ALA A 309 14.04 -11.74 5.07
CA ALA A 309 13.84 -13.05 4.45
C ALA A 309 13.28 -12.94 3.02
N PHE A 310 12.32 -12.05 2.79
CA PHE A 310 11.77 -11.81 1.46
C PHE A 310 12.83 -11.24 0.49
N LEU A 311 13.58 -10.23 0.92
CA LEU A 311 14.60 -9.60 0.09
C LEU A 311 15.70 -10.60 -0.32
N ARG A 312 16.13 -11.46 0.60
CA ARG A 312 17.06 -12.55 0.29
C ARG A 312 16.46 -13.52 -0.72
N TYR A 313 15.20 -13.90 -0.53
CA TYR A 313 14.50 -14.81 -1.42
C TYR A 313 14.38 -14.24 -2.84
N ALA A 314 13.84 -13.04 -2.97
CA ALA A 314 13.62 -12.42 -4.28
C ALA A 314 14.95 -12.23 -5.06
N LYS A 315 16.04 -11.88 -4.36
CA LYS A 315 17.36 -11.66 -4.97
C LYS A 315 18.06 -12.95 -5.45
N GLN A 316 17.59 -14.12 -5.07
CA GLN A 316 18.08 -15.39 -5.62
C GLN A 316 17.57 -15.66 -7.04
N HIS A 317 16.57 -14.90 -7.51
CA HIS A 317 15.96 -15.10 -8.81
C HIS A 317 16.61 -14.18 -9.85
N PRO A 318 17.11 -14.73 -10.97
CA PRO A 318 17.75 -13.95 -12.03
C PRO A 318 16.81 -12.91 -12.64
N GLY A 319 17.32 -11.71 -12.89
CA GLY A 319 16.57 -10.65 -13.54
C GLY A 319 15.55 -9.95 -12.63
N VAL A 320 15.62 -10.13 -11.31
CA VAL A 320 14.83 -9.34 -10.36
C VAL A 320 15.55 -8.04 -10.03
N ALA A 321 14.85 -6.92 -10.16
CA ALA A 321 15.34 -5.59 -9.80
C ALA A 321 14.38 -4.89 -8.83
N PHE A 322 14.95 -4.08 -7.93
CA PHE A 322 14.21 -3.21 -7.04
C PHE A 322 14.38 -1.78 -7.52
N LEU A 323 13.28 -1.15 -7.95
CA LEU A 323 13.30 0.21 -8.51
C LEU A 323 12.36 1.13 -7.74
N ARG A 324 12.75 2.41 -7.63
CA ARG A 324 11.89 3.47 -7.16
C ARG A 324 10.80 3.74 -8.20
N LYS A 325 9.69 4.30 -7.75
CA LYS A 325 8.56 4.57 -8.65
C LYS A 325 8.84 5.67 -9.67
N ASP A 326 9.67 6.66 -9.34
CA ASP A 326 10.10 7.67 -10.31
C ASP A 326 10.94 7.08 -11.45
N GLU A 327 11.78 6.08 -11.16
CA GLU A 327 12.55 5.35 -12.18
C GLU A 327 11.62 4.54 -13.08
N ILE A 328 10.67 3.79 -12.48
CA ILE A 328 9.65 3.04 -13.20
C ILE A 328 8.82 3.98 -14.09
N ALA A 329 8.37 5.11 -13.55
CA ALA A 329 7.55 6.06 -14.27
C ALA A 329 8.28 6.69 -15.47
N ARG A 330 9.55 7.07 -15.30
CA ARG A 330 10.38 7.61 -16.40
C ARG A 330 10.58 6.58 -17.49
N TYR A 331 10.86 5.35 -17.12
CA TYR A 331 10.99 4.25 -18.08
C TYR A 331 9.68 4.00 -18.83
N THR A 332 8.56 3.95 -18.10
CA THR A 332 7.22 3.74 -18.68
C THR A 332 6.85 4.86 -19.66
N ALA A 333 7.09 6.11 -19.29
CA ALA A 333 6.82 7.25 -20.16
C ALA A 333 7.63 7.22 -21.47
N ALA A 334 8.88 6.76 -21.40
CA ALA A 334 9.78 6.69 -22.55
C ALA A 334 9.59 5.43 -23.43
N SER A 335 9.01 4.36 -22.87
CA SER A 335 8.91 3.08 -23.57
C SER A 335 7.78 3.06 -24.61
N PRO A 336 8.07 2.73 -25.88
CA PRO A 336 7.03 2.53 -26.90
C PRO A 336 6.17 1.29 -26.64
N LEU A 337 6.61 0.41 -25.74
CA LEU A 337 5.91 -0.82 -25.36
C LEU A 337 4.90 -0.61 -24.23
N SER A 338 4.81 0.59 -23.66
CA SER A 338 3.87 0.90 -22.57
C SER A 338 2.42 0.81 -23.05
N VAL A 339 1.59 0.15 -22.23
CA VAL A 339 0.14 0.12 -22.46
C VAL A 339 -0.40 1.53 -22.27
N ARG A 340 -1.33 1.93 -23.13
CA ARG A 340 -2.04 3.22 -23.05
C ARG A 340 -3.53 2.95 -22.95
N GLU A 341 -4.16 3.59 -21.97
CA GLU A 341 -5.59 3.45 -21.70
C GLU A 341 -6.25 4.81 -21.57
N GLN A 342 -7.57 4.84 -21.73
CA GLN A 342 -8.36 6.01 -21.38
C GLN A 342 -8.52 6.06 -19.87
N GLU A 343 -8.67 7.27 -19.31
CA GLU A 343 -8.92 7.45 -17.89
C GLU A 343 -10.11 6.60 -17.45
N THR A 344 -9.90 5.76 -16.45
CA THR A 344 -10.96 4.98 -15.82
C THR A 344 -11.65 5.87 -14.78
N ILE A 345 -12.88 6.28 -15.07
CA ILE A 345 -13.68 7.17 -14.23
C ILE A 345 -14.27 6.41 -13.05
#